data_d53617cc87563471dc48ba51de492ad2
#
_entry.id   d53617cc87563471dc48ba51de492ad2
#
_cell.length_a   1.000
_cell.length_b   1.000
_cell.length_c   1.000
_cell.angle_alpha   90.00
_cell.angle_beta   90.00
_cell.angle_gamma   90.00
#
_symmetry.space_group_name_H-M   'P 1'
#
loop_
_entity.id
_entity.type
_entity.pdbx_description
1 polymer ?
#
loop_
_entity_poly.entity_id
_entity_poly.type
_entity_poly.pdbx_seq_one_letter_code
_entity_poly.pdbx_strand_id
1 'polypeptide(L)'
;PDNIHSTDARIAVVKKNKYVLTELVNDLRRIRAPLSEIPVLIIDDEADQASVNTINPRRATADRKRTAINKLIAELLGRLDRAQYVGYTATPFANVFVSPEDAEDIFPRDFILSLSAPSGYQGGRAYHDFEELTDQERNDPAVSNERAFVRDLRAPDDDPDAVDGELRGALDSFVLTGAVKLWRASVAPGLSG
;
A
#
# COMPACT_ATOMS: atom_id res chain seq x y z
N PRO A 1 -29.30 16.82 -8.39
CA PRO A 1 -29.22 17.60 -7.14
C PRO A 1 -30.30 17.16 -6.14
N ASP A 2 -31.46 16.74 -6.63
CA ASP A 2 -32.69 16.53 -5.80
C ASP A 2 -32.65 15.26 -4.93
N ASN A 3 -31.56 14.52 -4.93
CA ASN A 3 -31.52 13.18 -4.39
C ASN A 3 -30.46 12.99 -3.27
N ILE A 4 -29.87 14.07 -2.76
CA ILE A 4 -28.85 14.00 -1.70
C ILE A 4 -29.47 13.58 -0.36
N HIS A 5 -30.74 13.88 -0.15
CA HIS A 5 -31.53 13.52 1.04
C HIS A 5 -32.29 12.20 0.88
N SER A 6 -32.01 11.41 -0.15
CA SER A 6 -32.56 10.05 -0.28
C SER A 6 -32.01 9.19 0.86
N THR A 7 -32.84 8.28 1.37
CA THR A 7 -32.44 7.26 2.34
C THR A 7 -31.54 6.17 1.76
N ASP A 8 -31.36 6.16 0.44
CA ASP A 8 -30.56 5.16 -0.25
C ASP A 8 -29.07 5.47 -0.10
N ALA A 9 -28.31 4.47 0.29
CA ALA A 9 -26.84 4.55 0.29
C ALA A 9 -26.31 4.71 -1.14
N ARG A 10 -25.31 5.56 -1.32
CA ARG A 10 -24.67 5.82 -2.61
C ARG A 10 -23.20 5.50 -2.51
N ILE A 11 -22.70 4.85 -3.53
CA ILE A 11 -21.29 4.51 -3.65
C ILE A 11 -20.73 5.24 -4.89
N ALA A 12 -19.64 5.98 -4.68
CA ALA A 12 -18.87 6.57 -5.75
C ALA A 12 -17.47 5.92 -5.73
N VAL A 13 -17.10 5.25 -6.83
CA VAL A 13 -15.75 4.71 -7.01
C VAL A 13 -14.99 5.66 -7.91
N VAL A 14 -13.91 6.23 -7.41
CA VAL A 14 -13.13 7.25 -8.11
C VAL A 14 -11.66 6.86 -8.18
N LYS A 15 -11.01 7.16 -9.29
CA LYS A 15 -9.57 6.95 -9.41
C LYS A 15 -8.82 8.02 -8.62
N LYS A 16 -7.88 7.61 -7.77
CA LYS A 16 -7.05 8.50 -6.95
C LYS A 16 -6.00 9.22 -7.82
N ASN A 17 -6.42 10.21 -8.59
CA ASN A 17 -5.55 11.10 -9.33
C ASN A 17 -6.07 12.55 -9.28
N LYS A 18 -5.17 13.49 -9.57
CA LYS A 18 -5.44 14.92 -9.47
C LYS A 18 -6.68 15.34 -10.27
N TYR A 19 -6.84 14.85 -11.49
CA TYR A 19 -7.93 15.29 -12.37
C TYR A 19 -9.30 14.85 -11.86
N VAL A 20 -9.44 13.56 -11.57
CA VAL A 20 -10.72 12.99 -11.10
C VAL A 20 -11.11 13.55 -9.73
N LEU A 21 -10.15 13.71 -8.81
CA LEU A 21 -10.42 14.32 -7.51
C LEU A 21 -10.78 15.81 -7.62
N THR A 22 -10.18 16.53 -8.56
CA THR A 22 -10.55 17.93 -8.83
C THR A 22 -11.99 18.02 -9.34
N GLU A 23 -12.39 17.15 -10.26
CA GLU A 23 -13.76 17.07 -10.76
C GLU A 23 -14.75 16.78 -9.62
N LEU A 24 -14.45 15.77 -8.79
CA LEU A 24 -15.28 15.42 -7.63
C LEU A 24 -15.46 16.60 -6.67
N VAL A 25 -14.36 17.28 -6.31
CA VAL A 25 -14.42 18.47 -5.43
C VAL A 25 -15.24 19.59 -6.09
N ASN A 26 -15.09 19.81 -7.39
CA ASN A 26 -15.85 20.81 -8.12
C ASN A 26 -17.34 20.48 -8.19
N ASP A 27 -17.70 19.21 -8.36
CA ASP A 27 -19.10 18.79 -8.35
C ASP A 27 -19.72 18.98 -6.97
N LEU A 28 -19.00 18.65 -5.88
CA LEU A 28 -19.44 18.93 -4.51
C LEU A 28 -19.63 20.43 -4.25
N ARG A 29 -18.77 21.29 -4.81
CA ARG A 29 -18.90 22.76 -4.73
C ARG A 29 -20.19 23.28 -5.37
N ARG A 30 -20.69 22.61 -6.41
CA ARG A 30 -21.93 22.99 -7.11
C ARG A 30 -23.20 22.57 -6.36
N ILE A 31 -23.07 21.67 -5.39
CA ILE A 31 -24.21 21.23 -4.58
C ILE A 31 -24.60 22.35 -3.63
N ARG A 32 -25.86 22.77 -3.70
CA ARG A 32 -26.40 23.87 -2.84
C ARG A 32 -26.94 23.39 -1.50
N ALA A 33 -27.13 22.07 -1.34
CA ALA A 33 -27.58 21.48 -0.09
C ALA A 33 -26.44 21.49 0.97
N PRO A 34 -26.77 21.58 2.27
CA PRO A 34 -25.75 21.53 3.33
C PRO A 34 -25.11 20.14 3.37
N LEU A 35 -23.86 20.06 2.93
CA LEU A 35 -23.10 18.82 2.93
C LEU A 35 -22.70 18.37 4.35
N SER A 36 -22.75 19.29 5.31
CA SER A 36 -22.48 19.04 6.74
C SER A 36 -23.42 18.03 7.41
N GLU A 37 -24.61 17.82 6.84
CA GLU A 37 -25.60 16.89 7.37
C GLU A 37 -25.45 15.46 6.81
N ILE A 38 -24.68 15.29 5.75
CA ILE A 38 -24.57 14.02 5.04
C ILE A 38 -23.45 13.18 5.67
N PRO A 39 -23.77 11.99 6.22
CA PRO A 39 -22.74 11.07 6.66
C PRO A 39 -22.02 10.46 5.46
N VAL A 40 -20.71 10.54 5.44
CA VAL A 40 -19.87 10.04 4.36
C VAL A 40 -18.79 9.14 4.90
N LEU A 41 -18.58 7.98 4.30
CA LEU A 41 -17.40 7.14 4.53
C LEU A 41 -16.49 7.24 3.30
N ILE A 42 -15.28 7.69 3.52
CA ILE A 42 -14.22 7.72 2.51
C ILE A 42 -13.28 6.56 2.78
N ILE A 43 -13.18 5.65 1.83
CA ILE A 43 -12.21 4.54 1.86
C ILE A 43 -11.13 4.88 0.85
N ASP A 44 -9.90 5.01 1.32
CA ASP A 44 -8.73 5.32 0.51
C ASP A 44 -7.81 4.11 0.44
N ASP A 45 -7.77 3.47 -0.72
CA ASP A 45 -6.87 2.35 -0.98
C ASP A 45 -5.47 2.86 -1.33
N GLU A 46 -4.43 2.14 -0.91
CA GLU A 46 -3.04 2.57 -1.02
C GLU A 46 -2.83 3.96 -0.40
N ALA A 47 -3.29 4.13 0.84
CA ALA A 47 -3.30 5.44 1.52
C ALA A 47 -1.92 6.02 1.80
N ASP A 48 -0.85 5.22 1.77
CA ASP A 48 0.54 5.65 1.82
C ASP A 48 1.01 6.31 0.51
N GLN A 49 0.32 6.04 -0.60
CA GLN A 49 0.66 6.58 -1.92
C GLN A 49 -0.10 7.87 -2.20
N ALA A 50 0.63 8.97 -2.33
CA ALA A 50 0.13 10.29 -2.71
C ALA A 50 -0.88 10.94 -1.75
N SER A 51 -1.52 10.18 -0.83
CA SER A 51 -2.44 10.71 0.17
C SER A 51 -1.69 11.38 1.31
N VAL A 52 -0.47 10.93 1.62
CA VAL A 52 0.42 11.48 2.62
C VAL A 52 1.37 12.50 1.99
N ASN A 53 1.70 13.54 2.74
CA ASN A 53 2.68 14.52 2.31
C ASN A 53 4.12 13.98 2.48
N THR A 54 4.68 13.36 1.45
CA THR A 54 6.01 12.74 1.45
C THR A 54 7.17 13.72 1.25
N ILE A 55 6.93 15.02 1.30
CA ILE A 55 7.98 16.04 1.11
C ILE A 55 8.91 16.06 2.31
N ASN A 56 10.20 15.78 2.07
CA ASN A 56 11.24 15.76 3.10
C ASN A 56 11.33 17.08 3.86
N PRO A 57 11.05 17.10 5.18
CA PRO A 57 11.03 18.34 5.98
C PRO A 57 12.38 19.07 6.03
N ARG A 58 13.51 18.37 5.79
CA ARG A 58 14.86 18.96 5.81
C ARG A 58 15.22 19.74 4.54
N ARG A 59 14.44 19.59 3.46
CA ARG A 59 14.64 20.34 2.20
C ARG A 59 13.62 21.47 2.00
N ALA A 60 12.66 21.63 2.88
CA ALA A 60 11.61 22.61 2.77
C ALA A 60 12.10 23.98 3.23
N THR A 61 12.48 24.84 2.29
CA THR A 61 12.33 26.27 2.47
C THR A 61 10.83 26.59 2.62
N ALA A 62 10.45 27.29 3.66
CA ALA A 62 9.19 27.90 4.09
C ALA A 62 7.82 27.54 3.44
N ASP A 63 7.78 26.99 2.24
CA ASP A 63 6.60 26.50 1.54
C ASP A 63 6.59 24.97 1.49
N ARG A 64 6.04 24.31 2.50
CA ARG A 64 5.67 22.90 2.43
C ARG A 64 4.59 22.72 1.36
N LYS A 65 4.99 22.52 0.13
CA LYS A 65 4.05 22.22 -0.96
C LYS A 65 3.53 20.80 -0.77
N ARG A 66 2.33 20.67 -0.24
CA ARG A 66 1.59 19.40 -0.20
C ARG A 66 1.44 18.82 -1.60
N THR A 67 1.39 17.51 -1.70
CA THR A 67 1.01 16.87 -2.96
C THR A 67 -0.39 17.34 -3.38
N ALA A 68 -0.63 17.43 -4.67
CA ALA A 68 -1.92 17.89 -5.18
C ALA A 68 -3.08 16.97 -4.74
N ILE A 69 -2.81 15.67 -4.58
CA ILE A 69 -3.79 14.67 -4.13
C ILE A 69 -4.10 14.86 -2.65
N ASN A 70 -3.09 15.01 -1.79
CA ASN A 70 -3.29 15.27 -0.36
C ASN A 70 -4.15 16.53 -0.13
N LYS A 71 -3.89 17.61 -0.87
CA LYS A 71 -4.70 18.84 -0.79
C LYS A 71 -6.16 18.62 -1.16
N LEU A 72 -6.41 17.84 -2.21
CA LEU A 72 -7.77 17.55 -2.67
C LEU A 72 -8.53 16.66 -1.68
N ILE A 73 -7.86 15.68 -1.07
CA ILE A 73 -8.47 14.85 -0.04
C ILE A 73 -8.76 15.68 1.23
N ALA A 74 -7.81 16.52 1.65
CA ALA A 74 -8.02 17.41 2.80
C ALA A 74 -9.15 18.41 2.53
N GLU A 75 -9.26 18.95 1.31
CA GLU A 75 -10.38 19.80 0.92
C GLU A 75 -11.71 19.05 0.92
N LEU A 76 -11.73 17.80 0.44
CA LEU A 76 -12.90 16.95 0.46
C LEU A 76 -13.39 16.73 1.89
N LEU A 77 -12.48 16.36 2.81
CA LEU A 77 -12.78 16.18 4.23
C LEU A 77 -13.26 17.47 4.90
N GLY A 78 -12.66 18.61 4.59
CA GLY A 78 -13.06 19.91 5.12
C GLY A 78 -14.43 20.40 4.65
N ARG A 79 -15.04 19.77 3.64
CA ARG A 79 -16.38 20.07 3.15
C ARG A 79 -17.47 19.16 3.70
N LEU A 80 -17.07 18.05 4.29
CA LEU A 80 -17.94 16.98 4.73
C LEU A 80 -17.78 16.79 6.24
N ASP A 81 -18.45 17.64 7.04
CA ASP A 81 -18.29 17.67 8.52
C ASP A 81 -18.58 16.33 9.20
N ARG A 82 -19.37 15.47 8.56
CA ARG A 82 -19.70 14.12 9.03
C ARG A 82 -18.98 13.02 8.24
N ALA A 83 -17.83 13.34 7.66
CA ALA A 83 -17.01 12.34 6.99
C ALA A 83 -16.18 11.53 7.97
N GLN A 84 -16.11 10.23 7.71
CA GLN A 84 -15.12 9.33 8.28
C GLN A 84 -14.14 8.93 7.18
N TYR A 85 -12.86 8.98 7.48
CA TYR A 85 -11.80 8.60 6.55
C TYR A 85 -11.11 7.34 7.05
N VAL A 86 -11.02 6.33 6.20
CA VAL A 86 -10.33 5.08 6.49
C VAL A 86 -9.33 4.82 5.37
N GLY A 87 -8.05 4.87 5.72
CA GLY A 87 -6.96 4.51 4.82
C GLY A 87 -6.61 3.02 4.92
N TYR A 88 -6.48 2.36 3.79
CA TYR A 88 -5.94 1.01 3.67
C TYR A 88 -4.54 1.08 3.08
N THR A 89 -3.59 0.39 3.68
CA THR A 89 -2.21 0.29 3.16
C THR A 89 -1.52 -0.96 3.69
N ALA A 90 -0.62 -1.51 2.89
CA ALA A 90 0.31 -2.56 3.30
C ALA A 90 1.56 -1.98 4.00
N THR A 91 1.83 -0.66 3.82
CA THR A 91 3.03 0.03 4.30
C THR A 91 2.68 1.30 5.08
N PRO A 92 2.17 1.18 6.34
CA PRO A 92 1.61 2.31 7.09
C PRO A 92 2.64 3.35 7.56
N PHE A 93 3.92 3.13 7.32
CA PHE A 93 4.99 3.99 7.84
C PHE A 93 4.86 5.45 7.44
N ALA A 94 4.49 5.73 6.18
CA ALA A 94 4.31 7.08 5.70
C ALA A 94 3.17 7.82 6.43
N ASN A 95 2.11 7.09 6.79
CA ASN A 95 0.94 7.64 7.49
C ASN A 95 1.20 7.88 8.99
N VAL A 96 2.05 7.05 9.61
CA VAL A 96 2.38 7.14 11.05
C VAL A 96 3.40 8.24 11.34
N PHE A 97 4.30 8.52 10.40
CA PHE A 97 5.33 9.54 10.57
C PHE A 97 4.89 10.96 10.18
N VAL A 98 3.64 11.14 9.81
CA VAL A 98 3.04 12.47 9.68
C VAL A 98 2.94 13.13 11.06
N SER A 99 3.17 14.44 11.14
CA SER A 99 3.05 15.16 12.42
C SER A 99 1.58 15.22 12.86
N PRO A 100 1.23 14.75 14.06
CA PRO A 100 -0.13 14.86 14.59
C PRO A 100 -0.59 16.31 14.78
N GLU A 101 0.36 17.24 14.88
CA GLU A 101 0.11 18.68 15.07
C GLU A 101 -0.19 19.41 13.76
N ASP A 102 0.09 18.77 12.63
CA ASP A 102 -0.26 19.32 11.33
C ASP A 102 -1.75 19.10 11.07
N ALA A 103 -2.57 20.04 11.50
CA ALA A 103 -4.03 20.00 11.34
C ALA A 103 -4.48 19.91 9.87
N GLU A 104 -3.56 20.20 8.98
CA GLU A 104 -3.82 20.14 7.55
C GLU A 104 -3.46 18.80 6.91
N ASP A 105 -2.72 17.91 7.58
CA ASP A 105 -2.34 16.61 7.03
C ASP A 105 -3.30 15.48 7.48
N ILE A 106 -3.32 14.40 6.72
CA ILE A 106 -4.21 13.26 6.98
C ILE A 106 -3.48 12.29 7.90
N PHE A 107 -3.61 12.52 9.21
CA PHE A 107 -3.05 11.66 10.25
C PHE A 107 -4.13 10.71 10.81
N PRO A 108 -3.84 9.43 11.04
CA PRO A 108 -4.78 8.48 11.65
C PRO A 108 -4.94 8.79 13.15
N ARG A 109 -5.95 9.62 13.50
CA ARG A 109 -6.14 10.12 14.88
C ARG A 109 -6.83 9.12 15.78
N ASP A 110 -7.79 8.37 15.23
CA ASP A 110 -8.72 7.59 16.04
C ASP A 110 -8.24 6.15 16.24
N PHE A 111 -7.69 5.51 15.21
CA PHE A 111 -7.17 4.15 15.31
C PHE A 111 -6.14 3.81 14.23
N ILE A 112 -5.32 2.83 14.55
CA ILE A 112 -4.49 2.07 13.61
C ILE A 112 -4.76 0.61 13.89
N LEU A 113 -5.25 -0.12 12.90
CA LEU A 113 -5.58 -1.53 13.00
C LEU A 113 -4.65 -2.35 12.11
N SER A 114 -3.83 -3.20 12.74
CA SER A 114 -3.05 -4.21 12.02
C SER A 114 -3.88 -5.47 11.87
N LEU A 115 -4.11 -5.88 10.62
CA LEU A 115 -4.82 -7.11 10.33
C LEU A 115 -3.88 -8.30 10.51
N SER A 116 -4.39 -9.37 11.11
CA SER A 116 -3.67 -10.63 11.19
C SER A 116 -3.50 -11.25 9.80
N ALA A 117 -2.35 -11.86 9.55
CA ALA A 117 -2.14 -12.61 8.31
C ALA A 117 -3.18 -13.73 8.18
N PRO A 118 -3.86 -13.86 7.04
CA PRO A 118 -4.80 -14.94 6.82
C PRO A 118 -4.09 -16.30 6.79
N SER A 119 -4.85 -17.36 7.07
CA SER A 119 -4.32 -18.72 6.97
C SER A 119 -3.80 -19.02 5.58
N GLY A 120 -2.61 -19.57 5.48
CA GLY A 120 -1.94 -19.87 4.21
C GLY A 120 -1.21 -18.68 3.55
N TYR A 121 -1.22 -17.49 4.15
CA TYR A 121 -0.43 -16.37 3.66
C TYR A 121 1.06 -16.62 3.88
N GLN A 122 1.82 -16.57 2.79
CA GLN A 122 3.27 -16.70 2.80
C GLN A 122 3.91 -15.32 2.76
N GLY A 123 4.10 -14.71 3.91
CA GLY A 123 4.80 -13.44 4.07
C GLY A 123 6.30 -13.61 4.30
N GLY A 124 6.97 -12.54 4.69
CA GLY A 124 8.42 -12.53 4.95
C GLY A 124 8.90 -13.64 5.90
N ARG A 125 8.10 -14.01 6.90
CA ARG A 125 8.41 -15.10 7.84
C ARG A 125 8.51 -16.49 7.20
N ALA A 126 7.95 -16.68 6.02
CA ALA A 126 8.07 -17.95 5.30
C ALA A 126 9.44 -18.10 4.60
N TYR A 127 10.17 -17.00 4.42
CA TYR A 127 11.41 -16.96 3.65
C TYR A 127 12.60 -16.43 4.45
N HIS A 128 12.35 -15.66 5.51
CA HIS A 128 13.39 -15.01 6.33
C HIS A 128 13.31 -15.44 7.77
N ASP A 129 14.46 -15.47 8.42
CA ASP A 129 14.61 -15.78 9.83
C ASP A 129 14.40 -14.50 10.65
N PHE A 130 13.37 -14.47 11.49
CA PHE A 130 13.04 -13.34 12.38
C PHE A 130 13.43 -13.63 13.83
N GLU A 131 13.84 -14.85 14.13
CA GLU A 131 14.30 -15.27 15.44
C GLU A 131 15.82 -15.35 15.45
N GLU A 132 16.42 -15.19 16.63
CA GLU A 132 17.86 -15.36 16.77
C GLU A 132 18.21 -16.85 16.63
N LEU A 133 18.96 -17.16 15.57
CA LEU A 133 19.50 -18.48 15.31
C LEU A 133 21.00 -18.51 15.64
N THR A 134 21.47 -19.63 16.16
CA THR A 134 22.91 -19.91 16.28
C THR A 134 23.55 -20.05 14.90
N ASP A 135 24.86 -19.92 14.81
CA ASP A 135 25.58 -20.06 13.53
C ASP A 135 25.37 -21.44 12.87
N GLN A 136 25.19 -22.48 13.68
CA GLN A 136 24.91 -23.83 13.18
C GLN A 136 23.50 -23.90 12.58
N GLU A 137 22.51 -23.35 13.27
CA GLU A 137 21.10 -23.32 12.81
C GLU A 137 20.94 -22.47 11.56
N ARG A 138 21.64 -21.33 11.45
CA ARG A 138 21.63 -20.48 10.23
C ARG A 138 22.16 -21.20 9.00
N ASN A 139 23.02 -22.20 9.17
CA ASN A 139 23.57 -22.95 8.06
C ASN A 139 22.77 -24.22 7.73
N ASP A 140 21.76 -24.57 8.54
CA ASP A 140 20.92 -25.72 8.34
C ASP A 140 19.62 -25.33 7.56
N PRO A 141 19.46 -25.76 6.30
CA PRO A 141 18.27 -25.46 5.51
C PRO A 141 16.97 -26.11 6.06
N ALA A 142 17.06 -27.01 7.01
CA ALA A 142 15.90 -27.56 7.70
C ALA A 142 15.40 -26.65 8.83
N VAL A 143 16.22 -25.72 9.30
CA VAL A 143 15.93 -24.80 10.40
C VAL A 143 15.82 -23.35 9.90
N SER A 144 16.77 -22.91 9.09
CA SER A 144 16.80 -21.55 8.54
C SER A 144 16.03 -21.42 7.24
N ASN A 145 14.98 -20.60 7.24
CA ASN A 145 14.22 -20.25 6.05
C ASN A 145 15.07 -19.49 5.03
N GLU A 146 15.92 -18.57 5.49
CA GLU A 146 16.82 -17.85 4.60
C GLU A 146 17.75 -18.82 3.89
N ARG A 147 18.33 -19.77 4.59
CA ARG A 147 19.21 -20.78 4.00
C ARG A 147 18.46 -21.68 3.00
N ALA A 148 17.19 -21.98 3.28
CA ALA A 148 16.37 -22.85 2.40
C ALA A 148 15.91 -22.10 1.14
N PHE A 149 15.45 -20.85 1.26
CA PHE A 149 14.65 -20.19 0.23
C PHE A 149 15.30 -18.95 -0.39
N VAL A 150 16.25 -18.31 0.30
CA VAL A 150 16.87 -17.07 -0.20
C VAL A 150 18.21 -17.37 -0.85
N ARG A 151 18.50 -16.71 -1.96
CA ARG A 151 19.80 -16.73 -2.64
C ARG A 151 20.21 -15.31 -2.94
N ASP A 152 21.39 -14.94 -2.48
CA ASP A 152 21.99 -13.67 -2.83
C ASP A 152 22.58 -13.75 -4.23
N LEU A 153 22.25 -12.78 -5.06
CA LEU A 153 22.94 -12.57 -6.33
C LEU A 153 24.16 -11.69 -6.02
N ARG A 154 25.36 -12.26 -6.08
CA ARG A 154 26.61 -11.53 -5.83
C ARG A 154 27.46 -11.51 -7.07
N ALA A 155 27.84 -10.30 -7.50
CA ALA A 155 28.98 -10.15 -8.41
C ALA A 155 30.26 -10.13 -7.61
N PRO A 156 31.34 -10.80 -8.05
CA PRO A 156 32.67 -10.50 -7.55
C PRO A 156 33.01 -9.02 -7.78
N ASP A 157 33.76 -8.41 -6.85
CA ASP A 157 34.10 -6.98 -6.92
C ASP A 157 34.90 -6.60 -8.16
N ASP A 158 35.57 -7.58 -8.77
CA ASP A 158 36.45 -7.45 -9.93
C ASP A 158 35.81 -7.85 -11.28
N ASP A 159 34.58 -8.43 -11.25
CA ASP A 159 33.88 -8.86 -12.45
C ASP A 159 32.35 -8.63 -12.32
N PRO A 160 31.84 -7.45 -12.71
CA PRO A 160 30.41 -7.16 -12.68
C PRO A 160 29.60 -8.03 -13.63
N ASP A 161 30.21 -8.66 -14.63
CA ASP A 161 29.53 -9.55 -15.59
C ASP A 161 29.37 -10.98 -15.02
N ALA A 162 30.06 -11.34 -13.95
CA ALA A 162 29.94 -12.64 -13.28
C ALA A 162 28.55 -12.89 -12.65
N VAL A 163 27.73 -11.85 -12.47
CA VAL A 163 26.32 -11.98 -12.07
C VAL A 163 25.49 -12.70 -13.13
N ASP A 164 25.95 -12.74 -14.39
CA ASP A 164 25.17 -13.30 -15.50
C ASP A 164 24.79 -14.77 -15.28
N GLY A 165 25.69 -15.58 -14.71
CA GLY A 165 25.41 -16.99 -14.41
C GLY A 165 24.34 -17.21 -13.33
N GLU A 166 24.42 -16.46 -12.23
CA GLU A 166 23.44 -16.55 -11.14
C GLU A 166 22.09 -15.94 -11.53
N LEU A 167 22.12 -14.81 -12.25
CA LEU A 167 20.89 -14.20 -12.77
C LEU A 167 20.22 -15.12 -13.79
N ARG A 168 20.97 -15.77 -14.64
CA ARG A 168 20.44 -16.77 -15.59
C ARG A 168 19.80 -17.93 -14.85
N GLY A 169 20.44 -18.48 -13.81
CA GLY A 169 19.87 -19.52 -12.95
C GLY A 169 18.57 -19.09 -12.26
N ALA A 170 18.49 -17.84 -11.82
CA ALA A 170 17.26 -17.27 -11.27
C ALA A 170 16.15 -17.16 -12.32
N LEU A 171 16.47 -16.71 -13.54
CA LEU A 171 15.53 -16.64 -14.67
C LEU A 171 15.04 -18.03 -15.09
N ASP A 172 15.94 -19.01 -15.21
CA ASP A 172 15.58 -20.39 -15.53
C ASP A 172 14.64 -20.98 -14.48
N SER A 173 14.92 -20.73 -13.19
CA SER A 173 14.06 -21.14 -12.08
C SER A 173 12.67 -20.49 -12.14
N PHE A 174 12.60 -19.21 -12.49
CA PHE A 174 11.35 -18.49 -12.66
C PHE A 174 10.52 -19.08 -13.80
N VAL A 175 11.12 -19.30 -14.96
CA VAL A 175 10.47 -19.89 -16.13
C VAL A 175 9.97 -21.31 -15.82
N LEU A 176 10.82 -22.13 -15.18
CA LEU A 176 10.46 -23.50 -14.79
C LEU A 176 9.29 -23.49 -13.79
N THR A 177 9.33 -22.63 -12.79
CA THR A 177 8.24 -22.48 -11.81
C THR A 177 6.94 -22.08 -12.48
N GLY A 178 6.99 -21.13 -13.42
CA GLY A 178 5.85 -20.73 -14.24
C GLY A 178 5.28 -21.90 -15.06
N ALA A 179 6.14 -22.66 -15.71
CA ALA A 179 5.75 -23.83 -16.50
C ALA A 179 5.08 -24.91 -15.63
N VAL A 180 5.64 -25.21 -14.46
CA VAL A 180 5.07 -26.16 -13.49
C VAL A 180 3.70 -25.66 -12.99
N LYS A 181 3.55 -24.37 -12.70
CA LYS A 181 2.27 -23.77 -12.29
C LYS A 181 1.21 -23.93 -13.39
N LEU A 182 1.55 -23.61 -14.63
CA LEU A 182 0.64 -23.77 -15.77
C LEU A 182 0.25 -25.25 -16.01
N TRP A 183 1.23 -26.14 -15.91
CA TRP A 183 0.96 -27.58 -16.02
C TRP A 183 0.03 -28.07 -14.92
N ARG A 184 0.28 -27.71 -13.65
CA ARG A 184 -0.61 -28.06 -12.53
C ARG A 184 -2.02 -27.56 -12.75
N ALA A 185 -2.20 -26.32 -13.18
CA ALA A 185 -3.51 -25.76 -13.50
C ALA A 185 -4.23 -26.51 -14.63
N SER A 186 -3.49 -27.07 -15.61
CA SER A 186 -4.06 -27.85 -16.70
C SER A 186 -4.51 -29.24 -16.29
N VAL A 187 -3.83 -29.90 -15.35
CA VAL A 187 -4.16 -31.28 -14.90
C VAL A 187 -5.06 -31.32 -13.69
N ALA A 188 -5.17 -30.26 -12.91
CA ALA A 188 -6.01 -30.14 -11.73
C ALA A 188 -6.67 -28.75 -11.65
N PRO A 189 -7.64 -28.44 -12.53
CA PRO A 189 -8.31 -27.14 -12.58
C PRO A 189 -9.21 -26.92 -11.36
N GLY A 190 -8.67 -26.64 -10.23
CA GLY A 190 -9.34 -26.42 -8.95
C GLY A 190 -8.37 -26.26 -7.78
N LEU A 191 -7.08 -26.51 -8.03
CA LEU A 191 -5.99 -26.35 -7.06
C LEU A 191 -5.08 -25.15 -7.37
N SER A 192 -5.50 -24.26 -8.27
CA SER A 192 -4.81 -23.00 -8.55
C SER A 192 -5.25 -21.95 -7.53
N GLY A 193 -4.60 -21.94 -6.37
CA GLY A 193 -4.61 -20.86 -5.40
C GLY A 193 -3.25 -20.22 -5.37
#